data_c4e364da524ba68077e7a3ff431ca1a9
#
_entry.id   c4e364da524ba68077e7a3ff431ca1a9
#
_cell.length_a   1.000
_cell.length_b   1.000
_cell.length_c   1.000
_cell.angle_alpha   90.00
_cell.angle_beta   90.00
_cell.angle_gamma   90.00
#
_symmetry.space_group_name_H-M   'P 1'
#
loop_
_entity.id
_entity.type
_entity.pdbx_description
1 polymer ?
#
loop_
_entity_poly.entity_id
_entity_poly.type
_entity_poly.pdbx_seq_one_letter_code
_entity_poly.pdbx_strand_id
1 'polypeptide(L)'
;TLFSEFSKKTLTWDHNSNIWGQIPVGEYKLNAQKDGYISFNKNIEIKENKETKISVAIKTVGSINNEINSIKKTQKWYLITSAVLALGGGYLNMSANSLYDDYLAAQSDPTSIYDDMVAKDNLYPISLGISAVPILMVIKNQLGIMKRKKLIGGDADVQPPA
;
A
#
# COMPACT_ATOMS: atom_id res chain seq x y z
N THR A 1 10.21 -11.73 -25.07
CA THR A 1 9.98 -11.06 -26.37
C THR A 1 10.47 -9.62 -26.28
N LEU A 2 11.19 -9.18 -27.28
CA LEU A 2 11.65 -7.81 -27.45
C LEU A 2 10.95 -7.24 -28.69
N PHE A 3 10.31 -6.09 -28.54
CA PHE A 3 9.63 -5.41 -29.63
C PHE A 3 10.24 -4.03 -29.84
N SER A 4 10.59 -3.69 -31.08
CA SER A 4 11.04 -2.35 -31.47
C SER A 4 9.89 -1.60 -32.12
N GLU A 5 9.46 -0.49 -31.55
CA GLU A 5 8.43 0.38 -32.14
C GLU A 5 8.89 1.01 -33.47
N PHE A 6 10.19 1.22 -33.63
CA PHE A 6 10.79 1.81 -34.82
C PHE A 6 10.88 0.83 -36.01
N SER A 7 11.22 -0.42 -35.78
CA SER A 7 11.41 -1.42 -36.82
C SER A 7 10.27 -2.41 -36.95
N LYS A 8 9.28 -2.38 -36.04
CA LYS A 8 8.20 -3.37 -35.92
C LYS A 8 8.70 -4.83 -35.89
N LYS A 9 9.96 -5.04 -35.50
CA LYS A 9 10.55 -6.37 -35.39
C LYS A 9 10.36 -6.89 -33.96
N THR A 10 9.80 -8.10 -33.85
CA THR A 10 9.69 -8.84 -32.61
C THR A 10 10.81 -9.87 -32.59
N LEU A 11 11.65 -9.82 -31.58
CA LEU A 11 12.66 -10.85 -31.32
C LEU A 11 12.14 -11.71 -30.16
N THR A 12 11.94 -13.00 -30.46
CA THR A 12 11.59 -14.02 -29.46
C THR A 12 12.81 -14.90 -29.20
N TRP A 13 13.07 -15.21 -27.95
CA TRP A 13 14.12 -16.15 -27.56
C TRP A 13 13.60 -17.14 -26.52
N ASP A 14 14.21 -18.31 -26.48
CA ASP A 14 13.95 -19.28 -25.46
C ASP A 14 14.76 -18.96 -24.19
N HIS A 15 14.24 -19.38 -23.05
CA HIS A 15 14.81 -19.14 -21.73
C HIS A 15 16.20 -19.77 -21.50
N ASN A 16 16.62 -20.65 -22.38
CA ASN A 16 17.92 -21.36 -22.30
C ASN A 16 19.05 -20.65 -23.08
N SER A 17 18.77 -19.59 -23.84
CA SER A 17 19.79 -18.88 -24.60
C SER A 17 20.30 -17.66 -23.85
N ASN A 18 21.53 -17.76 -23.33
CA ASN A 18 22.23 -16.63 -22.72
C ASN A 18 22.91 -15.70 -23.72
N ILE A 19 22.89 -16.04 -25.02
CA ILE A 19 23.61 -15.31 -26.06
C ILE A 19 22.60 -14.70 -26.99
N TRP A 20 22.61 -13.40 -27.04
CA TRP A 20 21.81 -12.57 -27.89
C TRP A 20 22.63 -12.30 -29.16
N GLY A 21 22.08 -12.62 -30.33
CA GLY A 21 22.66 -12.17 -31.57
C GLY A 21 22.77 -10.64 -31.60
N GLN A 22 23.43 -10.10 -32.62
CA GLN A 22 23.57 -8.66 -32.79
C GLN A 22 22.18 -8.03 -32.93
N ILE A 23 21.80 -7.27 -31.90
CA ILE A 23 20.56 -6.51 -31.88
C ILE A 23 20.88 -5.12 -32.43
N PRO A 24 20.14 -4.60 -33.43
CA PRO A 24 20.37 -3.24 -33.94
C PRO A 24 20.24 -2.20 -32.83
N VAL A 25 20.98 -1.11 -32.96
CA VAL A 25 20.89 0.07 -32.08
C VAL A 25 19.47 0.65 -32.14
N GLY A 26 18.91 1.03 -30.99
CA GLY A 26 17.59 1.63 -30.95
C GLY A 26 16.88 1.45 -29.60
N GLU A 27 15.68 1.99 -29.53
CA GLU A 27 14.77 1.84 -28.40
C GLU A 27 13.90 0.59 -28.56
N TYR A 28 13.76 -0.17 -27.50
CA TYR A 28 13.01 -1.41 -27.47
C TYR A 28 12.11 -1.50 -26.24
N LYS A 29 10.97 -2.13 -26.42
CA LYS A 29 10.10 -2.52 -25.31
C LYS A 29 10.33 -3.99 -24.98
N LEU A 30 10.95 -4.24 -23.81
CA LEU A 30 11.13 -5.60 -23.31
C LEU A 30 9.84 -6.05 -22.63
N ASN A 31 9.28 -7.15 -23.10
CA ASN A 31 8.17 -7.84 -22.45
C ASN A 31 8.65 -9.24 -22.05
N ALA A 32 8.58 -9.56 -20.76
CA ALA A 32 8.84 -10.90 -20.26
C ALA A 32 7.56 -11.43 -19.60
N GLN A 33 7.05 -12.53 -20.13
CA GLN A 33 5.81 -13.16 -19.69
C GLN A 33 6.04 -14.64 -19.43
N LYS A 34 5.45 -15.14 -18.33
CA LYS A 34 5.45 -16.56 -17.96
C LYS A 34 4.16 -16.86 -17.19
N ASP A 35 3.54 -17.99 -17.46
CA ASP A 35 2.31 -18.41 -16.80
C ASP A 35 2.48 -18.48 -15.28
N GLY A 36 1.56 -17.88 -14.54
CA GLY A 36 1.59 -17.77 -13.08
C GLY A 36 2.50 -16.68 -12.51
N TYR A 37 3.15 -15.91 -13.38
CA TYR A 37 3.99 -14.77 -13.02
C TYR A 37 3.40 -13.47 -13.56
N ILE A 38 3.75 -12.36 -12.94
CA ILE A 38 3.35 -11.03 -13.40
C ILE A 38 4.23 -10.64 -14.57
N SER A 39 3.61 -10.17 -15.66
CA SER A 39 4.32 -9.68 -16.84
C SER A 39 5.24 -8.51 -16.48
N PHE A 40 6.45 -8.57 -16.99
CA PHE A 40 7.43 -7.49 -16.82
C PHE A 40 7.56 -6.73 -18.14
N ASN A 41 7.31 -5.43 -18.08
CA ASN A 41 7.45 -4.52 -19.20
C ASN A 41 8.45 -3.41 -18.85
N LYS A 42 9.44 -3.18 -19.74
CA LYS A 42 10.44 -2.13 -19.56
C LYS A 42 10.91 -1.60 -20.91
N ASN A 43 11.00 -0.28 -21.03
CA ASN A 43 11.68 0.33 -22.15
C ASN A 43 13.19 0.27 -21.93
N ILE A 44 13.92 -0.15 -22.94
CA ILE A 44 15.38 -0.29 -22.93
C ILE A 44 15.97 0.36 -24.18
N GLU A 45 17.14 0.95 -24.04
CA GLU A 45 17.91 1.53 -25.14
C GLU A 45 19.15 0.65 -25.43
N ILE A 46 19.28 0.18 -26.65
CA ILE A 46 20.47 -0.55 -27.11
C ILE A 46 21.41 0.45 -27.78
N LYS A 47 22.62 0.59 -27.27
CA LYS A 47 23.65 1.50 -27.78
C LYS A 47 24.73 0.72 -28.50
N GLU A 48 25.31 1.34 -29.50
CA GLU A 48 26.41 0.76 -30.27
C GLU A 48 27.61 0.44 -29.37
N ASN A 49 28.19 -0.74 -29.56
CA ASN A 49 29.37 -1.23 -28.82
C ASN A 49 29.24 -1.20 -27.29
N LYS A 50 28.01 -1.27 -26.75
CA LYS A 50 27.77 -1.33 -25.31
C LYS A 50 26.97 -2.57 -24.93
N GLU A 51 27.41 -3.25 -23.87
CA GLU A 51 26.63 -4.31 -23.25
C GLU A 51 25.49 -3.71 -22.43
N THR A 52 24.24 -4.14 -22.71
CA THR A 52 23.06 -3.74 -21.92
C THR A 52 22.64 -4.90 -21.00
N LYS A 53 22.95 -4.79 -19.70
CA LYS A 53 22.52 -5.78 -18.71
C LYS A 53 21.13 -5.45 -18.18
N ILE A 54 20.21 -6.41 -18.28
CA ILE A 54 18.85 -6.27 -17.81
C ILE A 54 18.59 -7.32 -16.74
N SER A 55 18.32 -6.84 -15.53
CA SER A 55 17.87 -7.71 -14.45
C SER A 55 16.34 -7.69 -14.42
N VAL A 56 15.73 -8.86 -14.56
CA VAL A 56 14.28 -9.04 -14.55
C VAL A 56 13.89 -9.78 -13.27
N ALA A 57 13.28 -9.07 -12.32
CA ALA A 57 12.70 -9.66 -11.12
C ALA A 57 11.20 -9.88 -11.34
N ILE A 58 10.82 -11.13 -11.61
CA ILE A 58 9.42 -11.51 -11.84
C ILE A 58 8.84 -12.06 -10.55
N LYS A 59 7.69 -11.50 -10.11
CA LYS A 59 6.94 -11.99 -8.95
C LYS A 59 5.83 -12.94 -9.41
N THR A 60 5.56 -13.98 -8.64
CA THR A 60 4.40 -14.84 -8.88
C THR A 60 3.11 -14.16 -8.45
N VAL A 61 2.00 -14.47 -9.12
CA VAL A 61 0.66 -14.01 -8.71
C VAL A 61 0.36 -14.46 -7.27
N GLY A 62 0.76 -15.69 -6.90
CA GLY A 62 0.62 -16.19 -5.53
C GLY A 62 1.36 -15.35 -4.49
N SER A 63 2.60 -14.93 -4.79
CA SER A 63 3.38 -14.05 -3.89
C SER A 63 2.66 -12.71 -3.65
N ILE A 64 2.12 -12.10 -4.70
CA ILE A 64 1.37 -10.84 -4.57
C ILE A 64 0.07 -11.02 -3.77
N ASN A 65 -0.65 -12.12 -3.99
CA ASN A 65 -1.84 -12.43 -3.20
C ASN A 65 -1.51 -12.61 -1.71
N ASN A 66 -0.40 -13.26 -1.38
CA ASN A 66 0.07 -13.39 0.00
C ASN A 66 0.42 -12.01 0.61
N GLU A 67 1.10 -11.14 -0.14
CA GLU A 67 1.35 -9.75 0.29
C GLU A 67 0.03 -9.00 0.56
N ILE A 68 -0.97 -9.11 -0.33
CA ILE A 68 -2.29 -8.50 -0.14
C ILE A 68 -2.97 -9.01 1.13
N ASN A 69 -2.95 -10.33 1.36
CA ASN A 69 -3.57 -10.93 2.54
C ASN A 69 -2.88 -10.51 3.84
N SER A 70 -1.55 -10.41 3.83
CA SER A 70 -0.78 -9.87 4.96
C SER A 70 -1.17 -8.43 5.27
N ILE A 71 -1.27 -7.57 4.25
CA ILE A 71 -1.71 -6.18 4.42
C ILE A 71 -3.13 -6.11 4.97
N LYS A 72 -4.06 -6.91 4.46
CA LYS A 72 -5.46 -6.97 4.97
C LYS A 72 -5.52 -7.39 6.43
N LYS A 73 -4.69 -8.36 6.86
CA LYS A 73 -4.60 -8.78 8.26
C LYS A 73 -4.16 -7.63 9.16
N THR A 74 -3.11 -6.92 8.78
CA THR A 74 -2.61 -5.75 9.51
C THR A 74 -3.65 -4.61 9.55
N GLN A 75 -4.37 -4.41 8.46
CA GLN A 75 -5.41 -3.38 8.33
C GLN A 75 -6.56 -3.59 9.33
N LYS A 76 -6.96 -4.84 9.58
CA LYS A 76 -7.96 -5.16 10.61
C LYS A 76 -7.53 -4.69 11.99
N TRP A 77 -6.26 -4.88 12.35
CA TRP A 77 -5.73 -4.42 13.64
C TRP A 77 -5.73 -2.90 13.76
N TYR A 78 -5.37 -2.18 12.70
CA TYR A 78 -5.45 -0.71 12.70
C TYR A 78 -6.88 -0.22 12.90
N LEU A 79 -7.88 -0.85 12.27
CA LEU A 79 -9.30 -0.50 12.46
C LEU A 79 -9.75 -0.74 13.91
N ILE A 80 -9.40 -1.89 14.49
CA ILE A 80 -9.74 -2.22 15.88
C ILE A 80 -9.09 -1.19 16.82
N THR A 81 -7.80 -0.91 16.66
CA THR A 81 -7.08 0.06 17.50
C THR A 81 -7.70 1.45 17.40
N SER A 82 -8.03 1.90 16.19
CA SER A 82 -8.69 3.20 16.00
C SER A 82 -10.05 3.25 16.69
N ALA A 83 -10.86 2.20 16.57
CA ALA A 83 -12.17 2.13 17.23
C ALA A 83 -12.04 2.19 18.76
N VAL A 84 -11.10 1.45 19.35
CA VAL A 84 -10.85 1.45 20.80
C VAL A 84 -10.42 2.84 21.26
N LEU A 85 -9.52 3.50 20.55
CA LEU A 85 -9.06 4.85 20.89
C LEU A 85 -10.18 5.90 20.76
N ALA A 86 -11.02 5.79 19.72
CA ALA A 86 -12.15 6.71 19.54
C ALA A 86 -13.21 6.53 20.63
N LEU A 87 -13.54 5.29 20.99
CA LEU A 87 -14.48 4.99 22.08
C LEU A 87 -13.93 5.45 23.43
N GLY A 88 -12.63 5.22 23.69
CA GLY A 88 -11.96 5.72 24.89
C GLY A 88 -12.01 7.24 25.01
N GLY A 89 -11.75 7.95 23.90
CA GLY A 89 -11.91 9.41 23.83
C GLY A 89 -13.34 9.85 24.11
N GLY A 90 -14.32 9.21 23.47
CA GLY A 90 -15.73 9.50 23.73
C GLY A 90 -16.11 9.33 25.19
N TYR A 91 -15.63 8.24 25.85
CA TYR A 91 -15.83 8.01 27.26
C TYR A 91 -15.20 9.12 28.14
N LEU A 92 -13.97 9.55 27.81
CA LEU A 92 -13.29 10.63 28.54
C LEU A 92 -14.09 11.93 28.46
N ASN A 93 -14.61 12.29 27.29
CA ASN A 93 -15.45 13.46 27.10
C ASN A 93 -16.75 13.41 27.92
N MET A 94 -17.47 12.26 27.85
CA MET A 94 -18.70 12.08 28.64
C MET A 94 -18.42 12.15 30.14
N SER A 95 -17.32 11.56 30.61
CA SER A 95 -16.91 11.55 31.99
C SER A 95 -16.48 12.95 32.48
N ALA A 96 -15.82 13.75 31.62
CA ALA A 96 -15.48 15.13 31.95
C ALA A 96 -16.75 16.00 32.08
N ASN A 97 -17.73 15.84 31.19
CA ASN A 97 -19.01 16.55 31.27
C ASN A 97 -19.80 16.18 32.55
N SER A 98 -19.83 14.90 32.94
CA SER A 98 -20.46 14.47 34.20
C SER A 98 -19.78 15.10 35.44
N LEU A 99 -18.43 15.14 35.43
CA LEU A 99 -17.69 15.81 36.53
C LEU A 99 -17.92 17.33 36.54
N TYR A 100 -18.17 17.94 35.40
CA TYR A 100 -18.53 19.35 35.34
C TYR A 100 -19.87 19.61 36.02
N ASP A 101 -20.86 18.75 35.78
CA ASP A 101 -22.17 18.85 36.46
C ASP A 101 -22.02 18.65 37.98
N ASP A 102 -21.20 17.66 38.40
CA ASP A 102 -20.90 17.44 39.85
C ASP A 102 -20.15 18.62 40.47
N TYR A 103 -19.23 19.24 39.75
CA TYR A 103 -18.50 20.44 40.16
C TYR A 103 -19.45 21.62 40.43
N LEU A 104 -20.42 21.85 39.50
CA LEU A 104 -21.41 22.91 39.67
C LEU A 104 -22.38 22.65 40.80
N ALA A 105 -22.65 21.39 41.17
CA ALA A 105 -23.52 20.99 42.25
C ALA A 105 -22.82 20.93 43.61
N ALA A 106 -21.49 20.99 43.67
CA ALA A 106 -20.71 20.84 44.88
C ALA A 106 -20.94 22.03 45.84
N GLN A 107 -21.31 21.70 47.10
CA GLN A 107 -21.56 22.69 48.17
C GLN A 107 -20.32 22.94 49.05
N SER A 108 -19.27 22.17 48.89
CA SER A 108 -18.00 22.25 49.63
C SER A 108 -16.84 22.07 48.66
N ASP A 109 -15.59 22.30 49.06
CA ASP A 109 -14.38 22.35 48.24
C ASP A 109 -14.39 21.41 47.00
N PRO A 110 -14.65 21.91 45.79
CA PRO A 110 -14.76 21.12 44.56
C PRO A 110 -13.40 20.88 43.85
N THR A 111 -12.27 21.20 44.50
CA THR A 111 -10.94 21.23 43.87
C THR A 111 -10.58 19.89 43.25
N SER A 112 -10.83 18.78 43.93
CA SER A 112 -10.52 17.44 43.40
C SER A 112 -11.39 17.07 42.20
N ILE A 113 -12.66 17.48 42.20
CA ILE A 113 -13.58 17.27 41.05
C ILE A 113 -13.10 18.09 39.83
N TYR A 114 -12.67 19.32 40.07
CA TYR A 114 -12.14 20.19 39.04
C TYR A 114 -10.88 19.62 38.40
N ASP A 115 -9.93 19.16 39.20
CA ASP A 115 -8.67 18.58 38.71
C ASP A 115 -8.92 17.31 37.89
N ASP A 116 -9.80 16.41 38.31
CA ASP A 116 -10.18 15.22 37.57
C ASP A 116 -10.89 15.55 36.24
N MET A 117 -11.77 16.55 36.26
CA MET A 117 -12.46 17.05 35.07
C MET A 117 -11.45 17.57 34.04
N VAL A 118 -10.55 18.47 34.47
CA VAL A 118 -9.54 19.08 33.60
C VAL A 118 -8.59 18.03 33.04
N ALA A 119 -8.18 17.04 33.84
CA ALA A 119 -7.34 15.95 33.37
C ALA A 119 -8.01 15.14 32.26
N LYS A 120 -9.30 14.80 32.40
CA LYS A 120 -10.06 14.05 31.38
C LYS A 120 -10.30 14.88 30.13
N ASP A 121 -10.64 16.16 30.29
CA ASP A 121 -10.87 17.09 29.17
C ASP A 121 -9.59 17.28 28.34
N ASN A 122 -8.42 17.37 28.97
CA ASN A 122 -7.14 17.45 28.27
C ASN A 122 -6.77 16.14 27.52
N LEU A 123 -7.15 14.98 28.06
CA LEU A 123 -6.86 13.68 27.44
C LEU A 123 -7.77 13.36 26.25
N TYR A 124 -8.98 13.91 26.21
CA TYR A 124 -9.94 13.68 25.14
C TYR A 124 -9.42 14.03 23.74
N PRO A 125 -8.96 15.27 23.47
CA PRO A 125 -8.47 15.64 22.14
C PRO A 125 -7.20 14.87 21.76
N ILE A 126 -6.36 14.51 22.72
CA ILE A 126 -5.17 13.69 22.51
C ILE A 126 -5.58 12.30 22.02
N SER A 127 -6.54 11.65 22.66
CA SER A 127 -6.99 10.31 22.28
C SER A 127 -7.66 10.31 20.90
N LEU A 128 -8.43 11.32 20.55
CA LEU A 128 -8.98 11.49 19.21
C LEU A 128 -7.90 11.73 18.15
N GLY A 129 -6.92 12.58 18.43
CA GLY A 129 -5.80 12.84 17.54
C GLY A 129 -5.00 11.57 17.24
N ILE A 130 -4.69 10.78 18.27
CA ILE A 130 -3.97 9.50 18.12
C ILE A 130 -4.81 8.49 17.35
N SER A 131 -6.14 8.47 17.50
CA SER A 131 -7.03 7.54 16.77
C SER A 131 -7.02 7.75 15.25
N ALA A 132 -6.67 8.94 14.78
CA ALA A 132 -6.56 9.24 13.35
C ALA A 132 -5.36 8.54 12.67
N VAL A 133 -4.27 8.27 13.41
CA VAL A 133 -3.06 7.66 12.84
C VAL A 133 -3.31 6.27 12.25
N PRO A 134 -3.97 5.32 12.94
CA PRO A 134 -4.31 4.04 12.36
C PRO A 134 -5.23 4.16 11.13
N ILE A 135 -6.12 5.13 11.09
CA ILE A 135 -7.00 5.38 9.91
C ILE A 135 -6.16 5.77 8.69
N LEU A 136 -5.19 6.66 8.85
CA LEU A 136 -4.26 7.03 7.77
C LEU A 136 -3.45 5.82 7.28
N MET A 137 -3.05 4.91 8.18
CA MET A 137 -2.39 3.66 7.82
C MET A 137 -3.31 2.71 7.03
N VAL A 138 -4.61 2.66 7.37
CA VAL A 138 -5.61 1.91 6.60
C VAL A 138 -5.70 2.45 5.18
N ILE A 139 -5.78 3.76 5.00
CA ILE A 139 -5.84 4.40 3.67
C ILE A 139 -4.59 4.08 2.85
N LYS A 140 -3.40 4.26 3.44
CA LYS A 140 -2.12 3.92 2.79
C LYS A 140 -2.07 2.45 2.35
N ASN A 141 -2.49 1.53 3.22
CA ASN A 141 -2.55 0.10 2.95
C ASN A 141 -3.53 -0.22 1.82
N GLN A 142 -4.69 0.45 1.79
CA GLN A 142 -5.68 0.27 0.72
C GLN A 142 -5.12 0.68 -0.64
N LEU A 143 -4.41 1.81 -0.72
CA LEU A 143 -3.72 2.22 -1.94
C LEU A 143 -2.66 1.20 -2.37
N GLY A 144 -1.94 0.60 -1.42
CA GLY A 144 -0.98 -0.47 -1.67
C GLY A 144 -1.63 -1.74 -2.23
N ILE A 145 -2.80 -2.12 -1.70
CA ILE A 145 -3.60 -3.26 -2.21
C ILE A 145 -4.09 -2.97 -3.64
N MET A 146 -4.61 -1.77 -3.91
CA MET A 146 -5.08 -1.39 -5.24
C MET A 146 -3.97 -1.46 -6.29
N LYS A 147 -2.77 -0.94 -5.97
CA LYS A 147 -1.60 -1.05 -6.85
C LYS A 147 -1.25 -2.51 -7.16
N ARG A 148 -1.25 -3.40 -6.15
CA ARG A 148 -0.96 -4.83 -6.32
C ARG A 148 -2.02 -5.56 -7.13
N LYS A 149 -3.30 -5.24 -6.92
CA LYS A 149 -4.40 -5.80 -7.71
C LYS A 149 -4.29 -5.38 -9.18
N LYS A 150 -3.89 -4.13 -9.46
CA LYS A 150 -3.67 -3.66 -10.83
C LYS A 150 -2.54 -4.43 -11.53
N LEU A 151 -1.50 -4.84 -10.79
CA LEU A 151 -0.42 -5.67 -11.36
C LEU A 151 -0.93 -7.06 -11.77
N ILE A 152 -1.82 -7.66 -10.99
CA ILE A 152 -2.40 -8.98 -11.30
C ILE A 152 -3.44 -8.87 -12.42
N GLY A 153 -4.27 -7.82 -12.43
CA GLY A 153 -5.34 -7.62 -13.42
C GLY A 153 -4.83 -7.11 -14.78
N GLY A 154 -3.63 -6.52 -14.83
CA GLY A 154 -3.02 -6.07 -16.09
C GLY A 154 -2.65 -7.20 -17.06
N ASP A 155 -2.57 -8.45 -16.56
CA ASP A 155 -2.35 -9.63 -17.38
C ASP A 155 -3.65 -10.15 -18.06
N ALA A 156 -4.82 -9.66 -17.65
CA ALA A 156 -6.12 -10.11 -18.20
C ALA A 156 -6.47 -9.40 -19.54
N ASP A 157 -5.83 -8.26 -19.85
CA ASP A 157 -6.12 -7.48 -21.07
C ASP A 157 -5.17 -7.79 -22.24
N VAL A 158 -4.21 -8.70 -22.06
CA VAL A 158 -3.38 -9.19 -23.17
C VAL A 158 -4.06 -10.42 -23.79
N GLN A 159 -5.11 -10.19 -24.59
CA GLN A 159 -5.58 -11.22 -25.53
C GLN A 159 -4.41 -11.55 -26.47
N PRO A 160 -4.11 -12.86 -26.67
CA PRO A 160 -3.15 -13.24 -27.69
C PRO A 160 -3.69 -12.80 -29.05
N PRO A 161 -2.85 -12.30 -29.96
CA PRO A 161 -3.28 -12.05 -31.33
C PRO A 161 -3.75 -13.35 -31.95
N ALA A 162 -4.91 -13.29 -32.59
CA ALA A 162 -5.49 -14.38 -33.35
C ALA A 162 -4.59 -14.76 -34.53
#